data_71ade3292ddbeddca9ed1127e6b760b2
#
_entry.id   71ade3292ddbeddca9ed1127e6b760b2
#
_cell.length_a   1.000
_cell.length_b   1.000
_cell.length_c   1.000
_cell.angle_alpha   90.00
_cell.angle_beta   90.00
_cell.angle_gamma   90.00
#
_symmetry.space_group_name_H-M   'P 1'
#
loop_
_entity.id
_entity.type
_entity.pdbx_description
1 polymer ?
#
loop_
_entity_poly.entity_id
_entity_poly.type
_entity_poly.pdbx_seq_one_letter_code
_entity_poly.pdbx_strand_id
1 'polypeptide(L)'
;MRAYHRGMAKAVVDPAELRRFAQDLRKLNADLQAGLSTVSVRLSGLSQTWRDQEHAKFVEEFDQTVKVLQRFIKASESHVPFLLRKADRIDEYLSQK
;
A
#
# COMPACT_ATOMS: atom_id res chain seq x y z
N MET A 1 16.28 -10.71 12.19
CA MET A 1 16.05 -10.43 12.83
C MET A 1 16.02 -10.48 13.39
N ARG A 2 16.09 -10.54 13.68
CA ARG A 2 15.93 -10.46 14.49
C ARG A 2 15.56 -10.24 15.32
N ALA A 3 15.40 -10.30 15.69
CA ALA A 3 14.93 -9.96 16.61
C ALA A 3 14.79 -9.82 17.21
N TYR A 4 14.60 -10.18 17.59
CA TYR A 4 14.36 -9.93 18.35
C TYR A 4 14.31 -10.12 19.13
N HIS A 5 14.31 -10.42 19.66
CA HIS A 5 14.16 -10.37 20.58
C HIS A 5 13.88 -10.64 21.37
N ARG A 6 14.04 -11.08 21.97
CA ARG A 6 13.66 -11.31 22.79
C ARG A 6 13.51 -11.04 23.75
N GLY A 7 13.20 -11.08 24.04
CA GLY A 7 12.67 -10.80 25.02
C GLY A 7 12.76 -9.88 25.80
N MET A 8 12.93 -9.45 25.73
CA MET A 8 12.90 -8.60 26.26
C MET A 8 12.25 -7.80 26.30
N ALA A 9 12.39 -8.16 26.56
CA ALA A 9 11.83 -7.23 26.99
C ALA A 9 10.96 -6.50 26.20
N LYS A 10 10.60 -5.57 26.16
CA LYS A 10 9.78 -4.88 25.45
C LYS A 10 10.43 -4.27 24.38
N ALA A 11 10.35 -4.81 23.22
CA ALA A 11 10.83 -4.16 22.05
C ALA A 11 9.88 -3.05 21.72
N VAL A 12 10.36 -1.85 21.81
CA VAL A 12 9.58 -0.67 21.47
C VAL A 12 10.05 -0.21 20.10
N VAL A 13 9.12 -0.20 19.17
CA VAL A 13 9.47 0.23 17.82
C VAL A 13 9.72 1.74 17.83
N ASP A 14 10.66 2.17 17.00
CA ASP A 14 11.01 3.60 16.88
C ASP A 14 9.85 4.35 16.20
N PRO A 15 9.25 5.32 16.89
CA PRO A 15 8.12 6.05 16.29
C PRO A 15 8.49 6.81 15.01
N ALA A 16 9.75 7.26 14.88
CA ALA A 16 10.19 7.92 13.65
C ALA A 16 10.18 6.94 12.49
N GLU A 17 10.56 5.69 12.74
CA GLU A 17 10.53 4.67 11.69
C GLU A 17 9.11 4.30 11.29
N LEU A 18 8.19 4.27 12.27
CA LEU A 18 6.80 4.03 11.96
C LEU A 18 6.23 5.13 11.05
N ARG A 19 6.59 6.38 11.34
CA ARG A 19 6.11 7.50 10.54
C ARG A 19 6.68 7.46 9.13
N ARG A 20 7.96 7.10 9.01
CA ARG A 20 8.57 6.96 7.68
C ARG A 20 7.90 5.86 6.88
N PHE A 21 7.64 4.73 7.52
CA PHE A 21 6.97 3.64 6.84
C PHE A 21 5.56 4.05 6.40
N ALA A 22 4.84 4.79 7.25
CA ALA A 22 3.51 5.27 6.90
C ALA A 22 3.57 6.20 5.68
N GLN A 23 4.59 7.06 5.61
CA GLN A 23 4.75 7.95 4.46
C GLN A 23 5.10 7.17 3.20
N ASP A 24 5.98 6.17 3.34
CA ASP A 24 6.33 5.33 2.19
C ASP A 24 5.11 4.58 1.68
N LEU A 25 4.25 4.12 2.57
CA LEU A 25 3.04 3.42 2.20
C LEU A 25 2.07 4.35 1.46
N ARG A 26 1.95 5.60 1.94
CA ARG A 26 1.16 6.60 1.23
C ARG A 26 1.67 6.84 -0.18
N LYS A 27 2.98 6.98 -0.30
CA LYS A 27 3.57 7.22 -1.61
C LYS A 27 3.34 6.03 -2.54
N LEU A 28 3.52 4.83 -2.02
CA LEU A 28 3.27 3.63 -2.82
C LEU A 28 1.82 3.61 -3.32
N ASN A 29 0.88 3.91 -2.43
CA ASN A 29 -0.54 3.90 -2.81
C ASN A 29 -0.83 4.94 -3.88
N ALA A 30 -0.26 6.14 -3.75
CA ALA A 30 -0.46 7.18 -4.75
C ALA A 30 0.13 6.78 -6.08
N ASP A 31 1.33 6.20 -6.07
CA ASP A 31 2.00 5.76 -7.29
C ASP A 31 1.22 4.63 -7.96
N LEU A 32 0.70 3.69 -7.17
CA LEU A 32 -0.11 2.60 -7.70
C LEU A 32 -1.38 3.11 -8.36
N GLN A 33 -2.07 4.05 -7.70
CA GLN A 33 -3.29 4.60 -8.27
C GLN A 33 -3.02 5.34 -9.57
N ALA A 34 -1.96 6.15 -9.60
CA ALA A 34 -1.60 6.87 -10.81
C ALA A 34 -1.22 5.90 -11.93
N GLY A 35 -0.45 4.87 -11.59
CA GLY A 35 -0.04 3.87 -12.57
C GLY A 35 -1.22 3.09 -13.13
N LEU A 36 -2.15 2.69 -12.25
CA LEU A 36 -3.33 1.97 -12.68
C LEU A 36 -4.18 2.81 -13.62
N SER A 37 -4.33 4.09 -13.31
CA SER A 37 -5.09 5.00 -14.15
C SER A 37 -4.45 5.12 -15.54
N THR A 38 -3.14 5.30 -15.58
CA THR A 38 -2.41 5.42 -16.82
C THR A 38 -2.55 4.18 -17.70
N VAL A 39 -2.34 3.01 -17.08
CA VAL A 39 -2.40 1.76 -17.82
C VAL A 39 -3.83 1.47 -18.29
N SER A 40 -4.83 1.80 -17.48
CA SER A 40 -6.23 1.60 -17.87
C SER A 40 -6.60 2.44 -19.09
N VAL A 41 -6.13 3.68 -19.13
CA VAL A 41 -6.38 4.55 -20.28
C VAL A 41 -5.70 3.98 -21.52
N ARG A 42 -4.47 3.50 -21.37
CA ARG A 42 -3.75 2.93 -22.51
C ARG A 42 -4.39 1.65 -23.01
N LEU A 43 -4.89 0.81 -22.10
CA LEU A 43 -5.59 -0.40 -22.50
C LEU A 43 -6.87 -0.04 -23.26
N SER A 44 -7.58 0.98 -22.81
CA SER A 44 -8.76 1.46 -23.51
C SER A 44 -8.42 1.90 -24.94
N GLY A 45 -7.29 2.59 -25.11
CA GLY A 45 -6.82 2.98 -26.43
C GLY A 45 -6.49 1.78 -27.31
N LEU A 46 -5.84 0.77 -26.73
CA LEU A 46 -5.53 -0.45 -27.48
C LEU A 46 -6.79 -1.15 -27.98
N SER A 47 -7.88 -1.06 -27.23
CA SER A 47 -9.13 -1.70 -27.60
C SER A 47 -9.72 -1.16 -28.89
N GLN A 48 -9.21 -0.05 -29.39
CA GLN A 48 -9.68 0.49 -30.67
C GLN A 48 -9.19 -0.32 -31.86
N THR A 49 -8.04 -0.95 -31.72
CA THR A 49 -7.45 -1.72 -32.82
C THR A 49 -7.28 -3.20 -32.49
N TRP A 50 -7.20 -3.56 -31.22
CA TRP A 50 -7.02 -4.94 -30.79
C TRP A 50 -8.36 -5.47 -30.28
N ARG A 51 -9.00 -6.35 -31.08
CA ARG A 51 -10.37 -6.77 -30.79
C ARG A 51 -10.61 -8.26 -30.93
N ASP A 52 -9.58 -9.05 -30.88
CA ASP A 52 -9.77 -10.49 -31.00
C ASP A 52 -10.06 -11.13 -29.64
N GLN A 53 -10.16 -12.44 -29.64
CA GLN A 53 -10.49 -13.21 -28.44
C GLN A 53 -9.44 -13.07 -27.37
N GLU A 54 -8.19 -12.96 -27.77
CA GLU A 54 -7.11 -12.81 -26.81
C GLU A 54 -7.21 -11.48 -26.08
N HIS A 55 -7.66 -10.45 -26.77
CA HIS A 55 -7.88 -9.16 -26.15
C HIS A 55 -8.96 -9.25 -25.07
N ALA A 56 -10.07 -9.89 -25.40
CA ALA A 56 -11.19 -10.03 -24.45
C ALA A 56 -10.73 -10.77 -23.18
N LYS A 57 -9.96 -11.83 -23.37
CA LYS A 57 -9.45 -12.59 -22.24
C LYS A 57 -8.46 -11.77 -21.42
N PHE A 58 -7.59 -11.02 -22.10
CA PHE A 58 -6.63 -10.17 -21.41
C PHE A 58 -7.33 -9.11 -20.57
N VAL A 59 -8.34 -8.46 -21.15
CA VAL A 59 -9.08 -7.40 -20.42
C VAL A 59 -9.72 -7.97 -19.16
N GLU A 60 -10.29 -9.16 -19.27
CA GLU A 60 -10.95 -9.79 -18.12
C GLU A 60 -9.93 -10.08 -17.02
N GLU A 61 -8.78 -10.63 -17.38
CA GLU A 61 -7.74 -10.94 -16.40
C GLU A 61 -7.14 -9.67 -15.82
N PHE A 62 -6.98 -8.65 -16.64
CA PHE A 62 -6.45 -7.39 -16.17
C PHE A 62 -7.41 -6.73 -15.18
N ASP A 63 -8.72 -6.77 -15.46
CA ASP A 63 -9.71 -6.23 -14.54
C ASP A 63 -9.64 -6.91 -13.18
N GLN A 64 -9.44 -8.23 -13.15
CA GLN A 64 -9.32 -8.95 -11.89
C GLN A 64 -8.07 -8.51 -11.13
N THR A 65 -6.97 -8.31 -11.85
CA THR A 65 -5.73 -7.84 -11.24
C THR A 65 -5.92 -6.44 -10.64
N VAL A 66 -6.59 -5.56 -11.39
CA VAL A 66 -6.86 -4.20 -10.91
C VAL A 66 -7.68 -4.25 -9.62
N LYS A 67 -8.67 -5.11 -9.56
CA LYS A 67 -9.50 -5.23 -8.36
C LYS A 67 -8.68 -5.67 -7.15
N VAL A 68 -7.75 -6.60 -7.35
CA VAL A 68 -6.87 -7.03 -6.28
C VAL A 68 -6.00 -5.87 -5.79
N LEU A 69 -5.43 -5.10 -6.72
CA LEU A 69 -4.59 -3.96 -6.36
C LEU A 69 -5.39 -2.86 -5.67
N GLN A 70 -6.62 -2.63 -6.10
CA GLN A 70 -7.47 -1.64 -5.45
C GLN A 70 -7.82 -2.05 -4.02
N ARG A 71 -8.03 -3.33 -3.77
CA ARG A 71 -8.25 -3.81 -2.41
C ARG A 71 -6.99 -3.64 -1.56
N PHE A 72 -5.82 -3.88 -2.16
CA PHE A 72 -4.57 -3.64 -1.45
C PHE A 72 -4.43 -2.17 -1.06
N ILE A 73 -4.69 -1.27 -2.00
CA ILE A 73 -4.59 0.16 -1.75
C ILE A 73 -5.53 0.57 -0.62
N LYS A 74 -6.77 0.10 -0.68
CA LYS A 74 -7.75 0.46 0.33
C LYS A 74 -7.34 -0.05 1.71
N ALA A 75 -6.86 -1.29 1.78
CA ALA A 75 -6.41 -1.85 3.04
C ALA A 75 -5.22 -1.08 3.59
N SER A 76 -4.25 -0.75 2.73
CA SER A 76 -3.07 -0.05 3.21
C SER A 76 -3.38 1.38 3.60
N GLU A 77 -4.36 2.02 2.94
CA GLU A 77 -4.79 3.35 3.36
C GLU A 77 -5.32 3.36 4.78
N SER A 78 -5.98 2.27 5.20
CA SER A 78 -6.47 2.19 6.56
C SER A 78 -5.33 1.90 7.55
N HIS A 79 -4.23 1.34 7.08
CA HIS A 79 -3.08 1.08 7.93
C HIS A 79 -2.33 2.37 8.28
N VAL A 80 -2.34 3.37 7.39
CA VAL A 80 -1.56 4.59 7.61
C VAL A 80 -1.97 5.29 8.91
N PRO A 81 -3.26 5.62 9.12
CA PRO A 81 -3.62 6.27 10.39
C PRO A 81 -3.37 5.39 11.61
N PHE A 82 -3.51 4.08 11.46
CA PHE A 82 -3.19 3.17 12.56
C PHE A 82 -1.72 3.30 12.96
N LEU A 83 -0.82 3.31 11.97
CA LEU A 83 0.61 3.42 12.23
C LEU A 83 0.96 4.77 12.87
N LEU A 84 0.34 5.83 12.38
CA LEU A 84 0.60 7.17 12.91
C LEU A 84 0.11 7.31 14.35
N ARG A 85 -1.05 6.73 14.66
CA ARG A 85 -1.54 6.74 16.03
C ARG A 85 -0.64 5.93 16.96
N LYS A 86 -0.13 4.81 16.46
CA LYS A 86 0.79 4.01 17.26
C LYS A 86 2.07 4.78 17.54
N ALA A 87 2.58 5.49 16.55
CA ALA A 87 3.78 6.31 16.73
C ALA A 87 3.53 7.39 17.77
N ASP A 88 2.37 8.04 17.73
CA ASP A 88 2.02 9.07 18.70
C ASP A 88 1.93 8.51 20.10
N ARG A 89 1.35 7.33 20.26
CA ARG A 89 1.24 6.71 21.57
C ARG A 89 2.61 6.34 22.14
N ILE A 90 3.52 5.90 21.28
CA ILE A 90 4.88 5.60 21.74
C ILE A 90 5.57 6.88 22.18
N ASP A 91 5.42 7.97 21.42
CA ASP A 91 6.00 9.24 21.81
C ASP A 91 5.48 9.70 23.17
N GLU A 92 4.17 9.57 23.38
CA GLU A 92 3.58 9.91 24.67
C GLU A 92 4.17 9.07 25.81
N TYR A 93 4.28 7.77 25.56
CA TYR A 93 4.84 6.86 26.56
C TYR A 93 6.28 7.25 26.89
N LEU A 94 7.08 7.53 25.86
CA LEU A 94 8.50 7.85 26.06
C LEU A 94 8.70 9.20 26.71
N SER A 95 7.74 10.12 26.57
CA SER A 95 7.87 11.44 27.18
C SER A 95 7.39 11.50 28.62
N GLN A 96 6.73 10.46 29.09
CA GLN A 96 6.28 10.39 30.48
C GLN A 96 7.43 9.97 31.38
N LYS A 97 7.56 10.62 32.52
CA LYS A 97 8.60 10.26 33.46
C LYS A 97 8.01 9.68 34.75
#